data_4008da0af0f0c9ca8177d32f56de2fb7
#
_entry.id   4008da0af0f0c9ca8177d32f56de2fb7
#
_cell.length_a   1.000
_cell.length_b   1.000
_cell.length_c   1.000
_cell.angle_alpha   90.00
_cell.angle_beta   90.00
_cell.angle_gamma   90.00
#
_symmetry.space_group_name_H-M   'P 1'
#
loop_
_entity.id
_entity.type
_entity.pdbx_description
1 polymer ?
#
loop_
_entity_poly.entity_id
_entity_poly.type
_entity_poly.pdbx_seq_one_letter_code
_entity_poly.pdbx_strand_id
1 'polypeptide(L)'
;MLAVLITLTPGRRNKFIDCQKDKVRIAVLRIMDVKTHWNSTLELLERAYRIREFARKWLQNLKYSEYRLLFTTQDECTIVKYVLEILRPFRYWTCWMSKRHTVPLHHVITVYNDMFDHMHGVLQALAKNKTLWKEDLFFAVKLARQKLSKY
;
A
#
# COMPACT_ATOMS: atom_id res chain seq x y z
N MET A 1 -10.50 9.72 5.41
CA MET A 1 -11.70 10.47 4.98
C MET A 1 -12.58 9.68 4.01
N LEU A 2 -12.12 9.24 2.83
CA LEU A 2 -12.93 8.48 1.85
C LEU A 2 -13.67 7.25 2.44
N ALA A 3 -13.05 6.51 3.32
CA ALA A 3 -13.66 5.32 3.92
C ALA A 3 -14.80 5.63 4.88
N VAL A 4 -14.64 6.69 5.66
CA VAL A 4 -15.74 7.16 6.52
C VAL A 4 -16.92 7.50 5.65
N LEU A 5 -16.68 8.18 4.52
CA LEU A 5 -17.74 8.56 3.57
C LEU A 5 -18.49 7.35 2.99
N ILE A 6 -17.77 6.26 2.66
CA ILE A 6 -18.36 5.02 2.14
C ILE A 6 -19.19 4.30 3.20
N THR A 7 -18.77 4.36 4.47
CA THR A 7 -19.39 3.60 5.57
C THR A 7 -20.44 4.37 6.34
N LEU A 8 -20.57 5.70 6.13
CA LEU A 8 -21.47 6.60 6.89
C LEU A 8 -22.95 6.17 6.85
N THR A 9 -23.40 5.60 5.75
CA THR A 9 -24.80 5.11 5.65
C THR A 9 -24.88 3.81 4.87
N PRO A 10 -25.80 2.90 5.22
CA PRO A 10 -25.99 1.64 4.49
C PRO A 10 -26.26 1.86 2.98
N GLY A 11 -27.01 2.90 2.63
CA GLY A 11 -27.29 3.24 1.23
C GLY A 11 -26.05 3.65 0.43
N ARG A 12 -25.10 4.38 1.02
CA ARG A 12 -23.83 4.73 0.37
C ARG A 12 -22.94 3.51 0.19
N ARG A 13 -22.88 2.67 1.22
CA ARG A 13 -22.16 1.41 1.18
C ARG A 13 -22.67 0.50 0.06
N ASN A 14 -23.98 0.33 -0.06
CA ASN A 14 -24.57 -0.51 -1.09
C ASN A 14 -24.29 0.03 -2.50
N LYS A 15 -24.45 1.34 -2.73
CA LYS A 15 -24.09 1.97 -4.00
C LYS A 15 -22.61 1.78 -4.37
N PHE A 16 -21.71 1.83 -3.39
CA PHE A 16 -20.29 1.57 -3.64
C PHE A 16 -20.03 0.09 -3.99
N ILE A 17 -20.72 -0.84 -3.32
CA ILE A 17 -20.66 -2.27 -3.63
C ILE A 17 -21.21 -2.53 -5.04
N ASP A 18 -22.33 -1.89 -5.41
CA ASP A 18 -22.95 -2.03 -6.74
C ASP A 18 -22.01 -1.57 -7.87
N CYS A 19 -21.23 -0.52 -7.64
CA CYS A 19 -20.20 -0.10 -8.61
C CYS A 19 -19.09 -1.13 -8.85
N GLN A 20 -18.96 -2.15 -7.99
CA GLN A 20 -17.93 -3.20 -8.09
C GLN A 20 -18.45 -4.49 -8.74
N LYS A 21 -19.76 -4.73 -8.75
CA LYS A 21 -20.38 -6.03 -9.12
C LYS A 21 -19.96 -6.57 -10.48
N ASP A 22 -19.73 -5.69 -11.45
CA ASP A 22 -19.40 -6.09 -12.83
C ASP A 22 -17.95 -6.58 -13.00
N LYS A 23 -17.06 -6.29 -12.04
CA LYS A 23 -15.61 -6.51 -12.20
C LYS A 23 -14.93 -7.26 -11.07
N VAL A 24 -15.60 -7.42 -9.93
CA VAL A 24 -15.02 -8.06 -8.74
C VAL A 24 -15.98 -9.10 -8.20
N ARG A 25 -15.51 -10.34 -8.11
CA ARG A 25 -16.31 -11.50 -7.66
C ARG A 25 -16.81 -11.36 -6.22
N ILE A 26 -16.06 -10.65 -5.39
CA ILE A 26 -16.43 -10.30 -4.02
C ILE A 26 -16.13 -8.82 -3.81
N ALA A 27 -17.16 -8.05 -3.43
CA ALA A 27 -17.00 -6.61 -3.17
C ALA A 27 -15.94 -6.35 -2.09
N VAL A 28 -14.98 -5.50 -2.45
CA VAL A 28 -13.85 -5.16 -1.58
C VAL A 28 -14.21 -3.92 -0.78
N LEU A 29 -14.41 -4.09 0.53
CA LEU A 29 -14.59 -2.99 1.47
C LEU A 29 -13.23 -2.61 2.11
N ARG A 30 -13.13 -1.38 2.60
CA ARG A 30 -11.92 -0.90 3.24
C ARG A 30 -11.64 -1.61 4.55
N ILE A 31 -10.37 -1.90 4.83
CA ILE A 31 -9.84 -2.24 6.16
C ILE A 31 -9.48 -0.94 6.89
N MET A 32 -9.71 -0.87 8.19
CA MET A 32 -9.19 0.22 9.01
C MET A 32 -7.70 -0.03 9.30
N ASP A 33 -6.92 1.03 9.23
CA ASP A 33 -5.51 0.98 9.60
C ASP A 33 -5.38 0.87 11.12
N VAL A 34 -4.56 -0.08 11.57
CA VAL A 34 -4.17 -0.21 12.97
C VAL A 34 -2.77 0.38 13.11
N LYS A 35 -2.66 1.55 13.73
CA LYS A 35 -1.43 2.35 13.82
C LYS A 35 -0.19 1.59 14.34
N THR A 36 -0.38 0.50 15.07
CA THR A 36 0.69 -0.30 15.65
C THR A 36 1.23 -1.40 14.73
N HIS A 37 0.60 -1.66 13.58
CA HIS A 37 0.96 -2.78 12.71
C HIS A 37 1.20 -2.32 11.28
N TRP A 38 2.46 -2.24 10.87
CA TRP A 38 2.86 -1.87 9.51
C TRP A 38 2.19 -2.75 8.41
N ASN A 39 1.89 -4.01 8.72
CA ASN A 39 1.16 -4.90 7.82
C ASN A 39 -0.26 -4.41 7.53
N SER A 40 -0.94 -3.78 8.49
CA SER A 40 -2.28 -3.21 8.26
C SER A 40 -2.22 -2.02 7.30
N THR A 41 -1.17 -1.20 7.40
CA THR A 41 -0.93 -0.10 6.44
C THR A 41 -0.70 -0.64 5.02
N LEU A 42 0.10 -1.71 4.87
CA LEU A 42 0.30 -2.35 3.57
C LEU A 42 -1.02 -2.91 3.02
N GLU A 43 -1.79 -3.63 3.83
CA GLU A 43 -3.09 -4.17 3.42
C GLU A 43 -4.09 -3.08 3.05
N LEU A 44 -4.08 -1.97 3.78
CA LEU A 44 -4.90 -0.79 3.46
C LEU A 44 -4.51 -0.21 2.11
N LEU A 45 -3.21 -0.02 1.84
CA LEU A 45 -2.72 0.51 0.57
C LEU A 45 -3.03 -0.43 -0.60
N GLU A 46 -2.83 -1.74 -0.44
CA GLU A 46 -3.18 -2.75 -1.45
C GLU A 46 -4.66 -2.70 -1.79
N ARG A 47 -5.51 -2.61 -0.77
CA ARG A 47 -6.95 -2.55 -0.95
C ARG A 47 -7.39 -1.23 -1.57
N ALA A 48 -6.84 -0.10 -1.12
CA ALA A 48 -7.10 1.21 -1.70
C ALA A 48 -6.71 1.26 -3.18
N TYR A 49 -5.54 0.72 -3.53
CA TYR A 49 -5.09 0.63 -4.92
C TYR A 49 -6.00 -0.25 -5.78
N ARG A 50 -6.48 -1.37 -5.23
CA ARG A 50 -7.41 -2.28 -5.92
C ARG A 50 -8.75 -1.63 -6.23
N ILE A 51 -9.28 -0.82 -5.31
CA ILE A 51 -10.61 -0.20 -5.46
C ILE A 51 -10.56 1.22 -6.06
N ARG A 52 -9.39 1.75 -6.41
CA ARG A 52 -9.21 3.15 -6.84
C ARG A 52 -10.13 3.57 -8.01
N GLU A 53 -10.32 2.70 -9.00
CA GLU A 53 -11.17 3.00 -10.16
C GLU A 53 -12.66 3.01 -9.80
N PHE A 54 -13.07 2.09 -8.91
CA PHE A 54 -14.45 2.07 -8.40
C PHE A 54 -14.72 3.28 -7.51
N ALA A 55 -13.75 3.64 -6.66
CA ALA A 55 -13.85 4.82 -5.81
C ALA A 55 -13.97 6.10 -6.67
N ARG A 56 -13.19 6.21 -7.75
CA ARG A 56 -13.26 7.34 -8.69
C ARG A 56 -14.65 7.43 -9.33
N LYS A 57 -15.16 6.34 -9.91
CA LYS A 57 -16.51 6.29 -10.52
C LYS A 57 -17.60 6.62 -9.52
N TRP A 58 -17.51 6.07 -8.31
CA TRP A 58 -18.50 6.32 -7.27
C TRP A 58 -18.52 7.78 -6.82
N LEU A 59 -17.33 8.39 -6.63
CA LEU A 59 -17.21 9.81 -6.29
C LEU A 59 -17.73 10.73 -7.39
N GLN A 60 -17.53 10.38 -8.67
CA GLN A 60 -18.08 11.14 -9.81
C GLN A 60 -19.61 11.18 -9.80
N ASN A 61 -20.25 10.10 -9.31
CA ASN A 61 -21.71 10.00 -9.20
C ASN A 61 -22.29 10.72 -7.96
N LEU A 62 -21.43 11.24 -7.07
CA LEU A 62 -21.87 12.04 -5.93
C LEU A 62 -22.10 13.50 -6.37
N LYS A 63 -23.27 14.05 -6.03
CA LYS A 63 -23.67 15.42 -6.40
C LYS A 63 -22.88 16.55 -5.72
N TYR A 64 -21.97 16.22 -4.79
CA TYR A 64 -21.27 17.20 -3.97
C TYR A 64 -19.86 17.45 -4.47
N SER A 65 -19.57 18.69 -4.88
CA SER A 65 -18.25 19.13 -5.36
C SER A 65 -17.12 18.98 -4.34
N GLU A 66 -17.46 19.00 -3.05
CA GLU A 66 -16.51 18.84 -1.93
C GLU A 66 -15.71 17.53 -1.98
N TYR A 67 -16.29 16.48 -2.57
CA TYR A 67 -15.65 15.18 -2.66
C TYR A 67 -14.61 15.06 -3.80
N ARG A 68 -14.49 16.10 -4.64
CA ARG A 68 -13.44 16.14 -5.68
C ARG A 68 -12.03 16.14 -5.10
N LEU A 69 -11.84 16.69 -3.90
CA LEU A 69 -10.58 16.68 -3.17
C LEU A 69 -10.14 15.25 -2.72
N LEU A 70 -11.04 14.27 -2.81
CA LEU A 70 -10.75 12.87 -2.47
C LEU A 70 -10.32 12.04 -3.68
N PHE A 71 -10.27 12.64 -4.88
CA PHE A 71 -9.72 11.97 -6.04
C PHE A 71 -8.22 11.81 -5.90
N THR A 72 -7.75 10.58 -5.98
CA THR A 72 -6.33 10.30 -6.16
C THR A 72 -5.90 10.65 -7.58
N THR A 73 -4.83 11.42 -7.69
CA THR A 73 -4.19 11.73 -8.97
C THR A 73 -3.49 10.49 -9.54
N GLN A 74 -3.12 10.55 -10.81
CA GLN A 74 -2.36 9.47 -11.43
C GLN A 74 -0.97 9.32 -10.77
N ASP A 75 -0.34 10.43 -10.38
CA ASP A 75 0.95 10.44 -9.70
C ASP A 75 0.85 9.78 -8.32
N GLU A 76 -0.18 10.12 -7.53
CA GLU A 76 -0.42 9.47 -6.23
C GLU A 76 -0.65 7.96 -6.38
N CYS A 77 -1.40 7.53 -7.40
CA CYS A 77 -1.58 6.11 -7.70
C CYS A 77 -0.25 5.44 -8.03
N THR A 78 0.63 6.13 -8.76
CA THR A 78 1.95 5.64 -9.11
C THR A 78 2.85 5.53 -7.88
N ILE A 79 2.84 6.53 -7.01
CA ILE A 79 3.56 6.50 -5.72
C ILE A 79 3.09 5.30 -4.87
N VAL A 80 1.78 5.13 -4.72
CA VAL A 80 1.21 3.99 -3.97
C VAL A 80 1.68 2.66 -4.55
N LYS A 81 1.71 2.51 -5.88
CA LYS A 81 2.23 1.31 -6.53
C LYS A 81 3.69 1.05 -6.16
N TYR A 82 4.57 2.05 -6.22
CA TYR A 82 5.97 1.92 -5.82
C TYR A 82 6.12 1.56 -4.34
N VAL A 83 5.36 2.20 -3.45
CA VAL A 83 5.36 1.87 -2.02
C VAL A 83 4.94 0.41 -1.79
N LEU A 84 3.93 -0.07 -2.50
CA LEU A 84 3.51 -1.47 -2.43
C LEU A 84 4.60 -2.43 -2.91
N GLU A 85 5.29 -2.11 -4.00
CA GLU A 85 6.41 -2.92 -4.52
C GLU A 85 7.57 -2.98 -3.53
N ILE A 86 7.85 -1.88 -2.81
CA ILE A 86 8.88 -1.82 -1.77
C ILE A 86 8.49 -2.66 -0.54
N LEU A 87 7.24 -2.58 -0.08
CA LEU A 87 6.83 -3.18 1.19
C LEU A 87 6.45 -4.68 1.09
N ARG A 88 5.98 -5.16 -0.07
CA ARG A 88 5.54 -6.56 -0.24
C ARG A 88 6.59 -7.61 0.13
N PRO A 89 7.86 -7.49 -0.27
CA PRO A 89 8.88 -8.46 0.14
C PRO A 89 9.06 -8.54 1.65
N PHE A 90 9.00 -7.41 2.37
CA PHE A 90 9.08 -7.41 3.83
C PHE A 90 7.95 -8.19 4.48
N ARG A 91 6.72 -8.07 3.95
CA ARG A 91 5.59 -8.87 4.40
C ARG A 91 5.83 -10.36 4.17
N TYR A 92 6.34 -10.73 2.99
CA TYR A 92 6.67 -12.10 2.68
C TYR A 92 7.65 -12.68 3.69
N TRP A 93 8.77 -12.02 3.95
CA TRP A 93 9.79 -12.46 4.90
C TRP A 93 9.25 -12.53 6.33
N THR A 94 8.49 -11.52 6.77
CA THR A 94 7.86 -11.52 8.10
C THR A 94 6.92 -12.71 8.25
N CYS A 95 6.03 -12.95 7.29
CA CYS A 95 5.11 -14.07 7.32
C CYS A 95 5.85 -15.42 7.26
N TRP A 96 6.93 -15.51 6.47
CA TRP A 96 7.72 -16.72 6.35
C TRP A 96 8.43 -17.06 7.66
N MET A 97 9.04 -16.09 8.30
CA MET A 97 9.70 -16.28 9.61
C MET A 97 8.70 -16.61 10.72
N SER A 98 7.52 -15.99 10.72
CA SER A 98 6.50 -16.20 11.75
C SER A 98 5.82 -17.57 11.69
N LYS A 99 5.85 -18.27 10.55
CA LYS A 99 5.21 -19.60 10.38
C LYS A 99 6.05 -20.75 10.93
N ARG A 100 7.30 -20.53 11.28
CA ARG A 100 8.21 -21.58 11.77
C ARG A 100 8.35 -21.50 13.27
N HIS A 101 8.19 -22.62 13.97
CA HIS A 101 8.42 -22.73 15.41
C HIS A 101 9.88 -22.47 15.78
N THR A 102 10.80 -22.83 14.87
CA THR A 102 12.25 -22.56 15.02
C THR A 102 12.77 -22.02 13.70
N VAL A 103 13.35 -20.83 13.73
CA VAL A 103 14.05 -20.24 12.57
C VAL A 103 15.54 -20.38 12.80
N PRO A 104 16.25 -21.26 12.07
CA PRO A 104 17.70 -21.36 12.20
C PRO A 104 18.39 -20.03 11.87
N LEU A 105 19.47 -19.72 12.58
CA LEU A 105 20.21 -18.45 12.46
C LEU A 105 20.63 -18.15 11.01
N HIS A 106 21.06 -19.16 10.26
CA HIS A 106 21.44 -18.97 8.86
C HIS A 106 20.30 -18.47 7.97
N HIS A 107 19.05 -18.84 8.25
CA HIS A 107 17.90 -18.29 7.54
C HIS A 107 17.64 -16.83 7.87
N VAL A 108 17.88 -16.42 9.12
CA VAL A 108 17.76 -15.02 9.52
C VAL A 108 18.78 -14.17 8.75
N ILE A 109 20.03 -14.63 8.65
CA ILE A 109 21.10 -13.95 7.92
C ILE A 109 20.73 -13.83 6.43
N THR A 110 20.21 -14.92 5.83
CA THR A 110 19.77 -14.90 4.42
C THR A 110 18.66 -13.86 4.20
N VAL A 111 17.65 -13.85 5.06
CA VAL A 111 16.55 -12.85 4.95
C VAL A 111 17.07 -11.43 5.10
N TYR A 112 18.02 -11.19 6.00
CA TYR A 112 18.65 -9.88 6.15
C TYR A 112 19.38 -9.45 4.86
N ASN A 113 20.16 -10.33 4.26
CA ASN A 113 20.84 -10.06 3.00
C ASN A 113 19.83 -9.75 1.89
N ASP A 114 18.76 -10.55 1.76
CA ASP A 114 17.69 -10.32 0.79
C ASP A 114 17.02 -8.95 0.98
N MET A 115 16.81 -8.54 2.24
CA MET A 115 16.27 -7.21 2.56
C MET A 115 17.21 -6.09 2.10
N PHE A 116 18.51 -6.22 2.33
CA PHE A 116 19.51 -5.25 1.90
C PHE A 116 19.59 -5.16 0.39
N ASP A 117 19.62 -6.30 -0.29
CA ASP A 117 19.68 -6.36 -1.76
C ASP A 117 18.42 -5.77 -2.39
N HIS A 118 17.26 -6.07 -1.83
CA HIS A 118 16.01 -5.48 -2.26
C HIS A 118 16.02 -3.93 -2.13
N MET A 119 16.42 -3.42 -0.96
CA MET A 119 16.50 -1.96 -0.75
C MET A 119 17.55 -1.32 -1.67
N HIS A 120 18.66 -1.99 -1.93
CA HIS A 120 19.68 -1.51 -2.86
C HIS A 120 19.12 -1.42 -4.28
N GLY A 121 18.42 -2.46 -4.76
CA GLY A 121 17.77 -2.48 -6.06
C GLY A 121 16.72 -1.36 -6.19
N VAL A 122 15.92 -1.14 -5.15
CA VAL A 122 14.94 -0.03 -5.11
C VAL A 122 15.63 1.32 -5.23
N LEU A 123 16.72 1.56 -4.50
CA LEU A 123 17.47 2.82 -4.56
C LEU A 123 18.04 3.05 -5.97
N GLN A 124 18.58 2.00 -6.60
CA GLN A 124 19.08 2.09 -7.99
C GLN A 124 17.95 2.40 -8.99
N ALA A 125 16.79 1.79 -8.82
CA ALA A 125 15.62 2.05 -9.68
C ALA A 125 15.10 3.48 -9.51
N LEU A 126 15.02 3.96 -8.26
CA LEU A 126 14.60 5.34 -7.96
C LEU A 126 15.61 6.37 -8.48
N ALA A 127 16.91 6.08 -8.42
CA ALA A 127 17.94 6.99 -8.95
C ALA A 127 17.78 7.23 -10.46
N LYS A 128 17.33 6.23 -11.22
CA LYS A 128 17.06 6.33 -12.66
C LYS A 128 15.74 7.01 -13.00
N ASN A 129 14.83 7.14 -12.05
CA ASN A 129 13.52 7.75 -12.24
C ASN A 129 13.65 9.28 -12.34
N LYS A 130 12.85 9.92 -13.23
CA LYS A 130 12.88 11.37 -13.46
C LYS A 130 11.68 12.12 -12.87
N THR A 131 10.85 11.46 -12.04
CA THR A 131 9.67 12.06 -11.45
C THR A 131 9.99 12.92 -10.22
N LEU A 132 9.19 13.96 -9.95
CA LEU A 132 9.43 14.89 -8.83
C LEU A 132 9.33 14.22 -7.46
N TRP A 133 8.42 13.26 -7.30
CA TRP A 133 8.19 12.57 -6.02
C TRP A 133 9.27 11.52 -5.65
N LYS A 134 10.21 11.23 -6.55
CA LYS A 134 11.26 10.23 -6.32
C LYS A 134 12.17 10.56 -5.14
N GLU A 135 12.44 11.85 -4.92
CA GLU A 135 13.42 12.29 -3.91
C GLU A 135 12.96 11.95 -2.50
N ASP A 136 11.68 12.18 -2.20
CA ASP A 136 11.10 11.83 -0.91
C ASP A 136 11.13 10.32 -0.67
N LEU A 137 10.76 9.55 -1.68
CA LEU A 137 10.76 8.09 -1.58
C LEU A 137 12.18 7.53 -1.50
N PHE A 138 13.12 8.09 -2.26
CA PHE A 138 14.55 7.72 -2.20
C PHE A 138 15.11 7.99 -0.80
N PHE A 139 14.84 9.15 -0.23
CA PHE A 139 15.26 9.50 1.12
C PHE A 139 14.66 8.57 2.17
N ALA A 140 13.38 8.27 2.08
CA ALA A 140 12.70 7.33 2.98
C ALA A 140 13.31 5.92 2.94
N VAL A 141 13.58 5.38 1.75
CA VAL A 141 14.22 4.06 1.59
C VAL A 141 15.67 4.08 2.10
N LYS A 142 16.41 5.17 1.87
CA LYS A 142 17.77 5.34 2.41
C LYS A 142 17.77 5.32 3.93
N LEU A 143 16.84 6.03 4.59
CA LEU A 143 16.69 6.01 6.04
C LEU A 143 16.30 4.62 6.56
N ALA A 144 15.39 3.93 5.89
CA ALA A 144 14.99 2.58 6.25
C ALA A 144 16.18 1.61 6.17
N ARG A 145 17.01 1.70 5.12
CA ARG A 145 18.25 0.90 4.98
C ARG A 145 19.25 1.22 6.09
N GLN A 146 19.42 2.48 6.45
CA GLN A 146 20.31 2.86 7.58
C GLN A 146 19.80 2.33 8.92
N LYS A 147 18.47 2.27 9.12
CA LYS A 147 17.90 1.63 10.31
C LYS A 147 18.18 0.13 10.33
N LEU A 148 17.99 -0.54 9.20
CA LEU A 148 18.24 -1.97 9.08
C LEU A 148 19.72 -2.32 9.38
N SER A 149 20.68 -1.48 8.97
CA SER A 149 22.12 -1.70 9.20
C SER A 149 22.58 -1.58 10.66
N LYS A 150 21.67 -1.21 11.57
CA LYS A 150 21.99 -1.13 13.02
C LYS A 150 21.75 -2.44 13.78
N TYR A 151 21.13 -3.40 13.14
CA TYR A 151 20.84 -4.73 13.69
C TYR A 151 21.63 -5.82 12.99
#